data_ddb537d2185040c5dcbbdf5461ce868a
#
_entry.id   ddb537d2185040c5dcbbdf5461ce868a
#
_cell.length_a   1.000
_cell.length_b   1.000
_cell.length_c   1.000
_cell.angle_alpha   90.00
_cell.angle_beta   90.00
_cell.angle_gamma   90.00
#
_symmetry.space_group_name_H-M   'P 1'
#
loop_
_entity.id
_entity.type
_entity.pdbx_description
1 polymer ?
#
loop_
_entity_poly.entity_id
_entity_poly.type
_entity_poly.pdbx_seq_one_letter_code
_entity_poly.pdbx_strand_id
1 'polypeptide(L)'
;MKPVRLAAAALALVCSVSFPGARPAAAADDPPCPIAKASPPVSAPPRPTPPESDNTEDPVGGERMGSTGLVLPDGVAARLPKGLNAHSWVLADLDSGEVLAACSPHALHQPASTLKLLTALTALPRVKPEQVVTVTSADLAFESGSSAVGLVEGGRYKVETILLGLMLVSGNDAANVLARLAGGENGVKGGLAAMNETAEKLGARDTKAVTPSGLDGPGQWTSAYDLALIAKADFARADFRRYTATKSAQIPGQKPNVQPPRTYAGFQIQNDNKLLYNYDGAIGGKTGYTDTARHTYMGAASRNGRRLVVTMLDGEHRPQPLWQQAAGLLDWGFALPSGTEPVGRLVADADDAKATAPEKAPEASRTDAVVPDGTAEGPSPYFVGVGVTGVSLLVLGIGLLRARQVRARARRRRSARLPHPVGPGGAPRTQRREPDRGPSGPRPSSRPPQRYNGPSARPDRPRRPTDPRRQEGPR
;
A
#
# COMPACT_ATOMS: atom_id res chain seq x y z
N MET A 1 50.66 -85.05 21.96
CA MET A 1 49.23 -84.67 22.03
C MET A 1 49.19 -83.18 22.32
N LYS A 2 48.81 -82.35 21.33
CA LYS A 2 48.65 -80.91 21.48
C LYS A 2 47.20 -80.54 21.32
N PRO A 3 46.55 -79.72 22.15
CA PRO A 3 45.17 -79.33 21.98
C PRO A 3 45.02 -78.15 20.99
N VAL A 4 44.09 -78.32 20.09
CA VAL A 4 43.62 -77.31 19.12
C VAL A 4 42.74 -76.29 19.85
N ARG A 5 43.06 -74.99 19.72
CA ARG A 5 42.22 -73.85 20.20
C ARG A 5 41.30 -73.42 19.07
N LEU A 6 40.01 -73.58 19.25
CA LEU A 6 38.99 -72.96 18.40
C LEU A 6 38.85 -71.48 18.82
N ALA A 7 39.05 -70.56 17.87
CA ALA A 7 38.71 -69.16 17.99
C ALA A 7 37.30 -68.94 17.43
N ALA A 8 36.36 -68.55 18.29
CA ALA A 8 35.04 -68.09 17.90
C ALA A 8 35.10 -66.61 17.51
N ALA A 9 34.84 -66.33 16.23
CA ALA A 9 34.65 -64.96 15.74
C ALA A 9 33.21 -64.52 15.97
N ALA A 10 32.99 -63.54 16.87
CA ALA A 10 31.71 -62.93 17.08
C ALA A 10 31.51 -61.83 16.01
N LEU A 11 30.58 -62.00 15.08
CA LEU A 11 30.18 -61.03 14.07
C LEU A 11 29.17 -60.08 14.71
N ALA A 12 29.58 -58.84 15.04
CA ALA A 12 28.72 -57.80 15.53
C ALA A 12 27.98 -57.13 14.33
N LEU A 13 26.70 -57.42 14.19
CA LEU A 13 25.80 -56.80 13.21
C LEU A 13 25.39 -55.44 13.74
N VAL A 14 26.00 -54.36 13.24
CA VAL A 14 25.57 -52.98 13.54
C VAL A 14 24.37 -52.64 12.66
N CYS A 15 23.16 -52.74 13.22
CA CYS A 15 21.94 -52.19 12.59
C CYS A 15 21.98 -50.67 12.66
N SER A 16 22.37 -50.00 11.57
CA SER A 16 22.20 -48.57 11.39
C SER A 16 20.70 -48.25 11.23
N VAL A 17 20.06 -47.82 12.32
CA VAL A 17 18.72 -47.27 12.28
C VAL A 17 18.82 -45.88 11.70
N SER A 18 18.57 -45.73 10.39
CA SER A 18 18.38 -44.44 9.76
C SER A 18 17.04 -43.87 10.25
N PHE A 19 17.07 -42.90 11.17
CA PHE A 19 15.92 -42.07 11.46
C PHE A 19 15.59 -41.29 10.18
N PRO A 20 14.38 -41.38 9.63
CA PRO A 20 13.98 -40.43 8.61
C PRO A 20 13.99 -39.06 9.26
N GLY A 21 14.85 -38.18 8.79
CA GLY A 21 14.85 -36.78 9.19
C GLY A 21 13.43 -36.25 9.03
N ALA A 22 12.84 -35.76 10.11
CA ALA A 22 11.58 -35.06 10.05
C ALA A 22 11.80 -33.89 9.07
N ARG A 23 11.19 -33.99 7.89
CA ARG A 23 11.03 -32.81 7.01
C ARG A 23 10.29 -31.79 7.86
N PRO A 24 10.73 -30.51 7.90
CA PRO A 24 9.91 -29.48 8.47
C PRO A 24 8.54 -29.58 7.76
N ALA A 25 7.48 -29.65 8.54
CA ALA A 25 6.13 -29.60 8.01
C ALA A 25 6.08 -28.32 7.14
N ALA A 26 5.74 -28.51 5.86
CA ALA A 26 5.45 -27.37 5.01
C ALA A 26 4.43 -26.53 5.78
N ALA A 27 4.73 -25.25 6.01
CA ALA A 27 3.78 -24.34 6.63
C ALA A 27 2.47 -24.50 5.86
N ALA A 28 1.39 -24.82 6.55
CA ALA A 28 0.07 -24.90 5.92
C ALA A 28 -0.18 -23.54 5.27
N ASP A 29 -0.48 -23.54 3.96
CA ASP A 29 -0.77 -22.31 3.25
C ASP A 29 -1.86 -21.56 4.03
N ASP A 30 -1.58 -20.32 4.45
CA ASP A 30 -2.55 -19.48 5.12
C ASP A 30 -3.79 -19.31 4.21
N PRO A 31 -5.00 -19.24 4.78
CA PRO A 31 -6.19 -19.08 3.97
C PRO A 31 -6.13 -17.80 3.15
N PRO A 32 -6.75 -17.75 1.97
CA PRO A 32 -6.74 -16.55 1.14
C PRO A 32 -7.37 -15.37 1.85
N CYS A 33 -6.87 -14.17 1.56
CA CYS A 33 -7.45 -12.94 2.07
C CYS A 33 -8.95 -12.83 1.74
N PRO A 34 -9.78 -12.35 2.69
CA PRO A 34 -11.22 -12.18 2.46
C PRO A 34 -11.47 -10.97 1.56
N ILE A 35 -11.52 -11.17 0.26
CA ILE A 35 -11.79 -10.10 -0.70
C ILE A 35 -13.28 -10.13 -1.09
N ALA A 36 -14.06 -9.21 -0.51
CA ALA A 36 -15.45 -9.05 -0.90
C ALA A 36 -15.54 -8.62 -2.38
N LYS A 37 -16.55 -9.15 -3.07
CA LYS A 37 -16.78 -8.79 -4.47
C LYS A 37 -16.96 -7.28 -4.59
N ALA A 38 -16.02 -6.64 -5.26
CA ALA A 38 -16.00 -5.22 -5.55
C ALA A 38 -16.25 -4.97 -7.03
N SER A 39 -16.76 -3.79 -7.34
CA SER A 39 -16.93 -3.36 -8.74
C SER A 39 -15.97 -2.19 -8.97
N PRO A 40 -14.79 -2.44 -9.54
CA PRO A 40 -13.90 -1.36 -9.96
C PRO A 40 -14.58 -0.50 -11.03
N PRO A 41 -14.18 0.76 -11.21
CA PRO A 41 -14.63 1.57 -12.31
C PRO A 41 -14.39 0.88 -13.66
N VAL A 42 -15.33 1.00 -14.59
CA VAL A 42 -15.25 0.36 -15.92
C VAL A 42 -14.00 0.79 -16.71
N SER A 43 -13.48 1.98 -16.42
CA SER A 43 -12.31 2.57 -17.09
C SER A 43 -11.01 2.43 -16.29
N ALA A 44 -10.98 1.66 -15.20
CA ALA A 44 -9.76 1.52 -14.40
C ALA A 44 -8.64 0.88 -15.23
N PRO A 45 -7.43 1.48 -15.25
CA PRO A 45 -6.28 0.87 -15.89
C PRO A 45 -5.90 -0.45 -15.18
N PRO A 46 -5.19 -1.34 -15.87
CA PRO A 46 -4.63 -2.52 -15.21
C PRO A 46 -3.67 -2.11 -14.10
N ARG A 47 -3.67 -2.86 -13.02
CA ARG A 47 -2.68 -2.67 -11.95
C ARG A 47 -1.28 -2.92 -12.46
N PRO A 48 -0.30 -2.10 -12.11
CA PRO A 48 1.09 -2.38 -12.45
C PRO A 48 1.55 -3.66 -11.75
N THR A 49 2.37 -4.45 -12.43
CA THR A 49 2.99 -5.63 -11.83
C THR A 49 4.08 -5.18 -10.86
N PRO A 50 3.99 -5.52 -9.57
CA PRO A 50 5.04 -5.21 -8.63
C PRO A 50 6.30 -6.03 -8.92
N PRO A 51 7.49 -5.56 -8.52
CA PRO A 51 8.67 -6.40 -8.45
C PRO A 51 8.48 -7.51 -7.40
N GLU A 52 9.34 -8.51 -7.42
CA GLU A 52 9.43 -9.46 -6.31
C GLU A 52 9.87 -8.73 -5.04
N SER A 53 9.29 -9.09 -3.90
CA SER A 53 9.68 -8.54 -2.60
C SER A 53 10.59 -9.54 -1.89
N ASP A 54 11.74 -9.07 -1.45
CA ASP A 54 12.68 -9.88 -0.65
C ASP A 54 12.09 -10.23 0.75
N ASN A 55 11.07 -9.48 1.20
CA ASN A 55 10.43 -9.69 2.49
C ASN A 55 9.44 -10.88 2.54
N THR A 56 9.27 -11.63 1.47
CA THR A 56 8.50 -12.88 1.49
C THR A 56 9.36 -14.07 1.88
N GLU A 57 10.67 -14.03 1.59
CA GLU A 57 11.62 -15.09 1.96
C GLU A 57 12.24 -14.85 3.35
N ASP A 58 12.42 -13.58 3.72
CA ASP A 58 13.01 -13.13 4.99
C ASP A 58 12.13 -12.00 5.58
N PRO A 59 10.93 -12.32 6.09
CA PRO A 59 9.94 -11.33 6.43
C PRO A 59 10.31 -10.53 7.67
N VAL A 60 10.31 -9.20 7.52
CA VAL A 60 10.43 -8.28 8.66
C VAL A 60 9.19 -8.41 9.54
N GLY A 61 9.39 -8.48 10.86
CA GLY A 61 8.29 -8.53 11.82
C GLY A 61 7.84 -9.93 12.23
N GLY A 62 8.53 -10.97 11.76
CA GLY A 62 8.32 -12.37 12.13
C GLY A 62 7.86 -13.25 10.97
N GLU A 63 8.08 -14.56 11.10
CA GLU A 63 7.86 -15.55 10.04
C GLU A 63 6.46 -15.45 9.40
N ARG A 64 5.41 -15.30 10.23
CA ARG A 64 4.02 -15.20 9.72
C ARG A 64 3.76 -13.94 8.88
N MET A 65 4.62 -12.92 8.97
CA MET A 65 4.48 -11.71 8.13
C MET A 65 4.88 -11.98 6.67
N GLY A 66 5.60 -13.06 6.35
CA GLY A 66 5.86 -13.49 4.96
C GLY A 66 4.65 -14.08 4.23
N SER A 67 3.53 -14.24 4.91
CA SER A 67 2.31 -14.82 4.32
C SER A 67 1.75 -13.97 3.18
N THR A 68 1.35 -14.64 2.10
CA THR A 68 0.56 -14.05 1.01
C THR A 68 -0.95 -14.18 1.22
N GLY A 69 -1.37 -14.71 2.38
CA GLY A 69 -2.73 -14.96 2.78
C GLY A 69 -3.16 -14.19 4.02
N LEU A 70 -4.20 -14.68 4.66
CA LEU A 70 -4.80 -14.12 5.86
C LEU A 70 -4.12 -14.69 7.11
N VAL A 71 -3.54 -13.83 7.92
CA VAL A 71 -2.86 -14.17 9.17
C VAL A 71 -3.70 -13.70 10.36
N LEU A 72 -4.16 -14.64 11.18
CA LEU A 72 -4.97 -14.39 12.38
C LEU A 72 -4.32 -15.03 13.60
N PRO A 73 -4.59 -14.52 14.82
CA PRO A 73 -4.19 -15.19 16.05
C PRO A 73 -4.83 -16.59 16.18
N ASP A 74 -4.09 -17.52 16.74
CA ASP A 74 -4.58 -18.88 16.93
C ASP A 74 -5.74 -18.92 17.92
N GLY A 75 -6.72 -19.79 17.68
CA GLY A 75 -7.87 -19.98 18.57
C GLY A 75 -8.87 -18.81 18.62
N VAL A 76 -8.69 -17.75 17.83
CA VAL A 76 -9.63 -16.64 17.77
C VAL A 76 -10.85 -17.02 16.94
N ALA A 77 -11.98 -17.25 17.64
CA ALA A 77 -13.27 -17.57 17.01
C ALA A 77 -13.98 -16.35 16.42
N ALA A 78 -13.50 -15.13 16.67
CA ALA A 78 -14.11 -13.88 16.20
C ALA A 78 -14.05 -13.78 14.69
N ARG A 79 -15.21 -13.66 14.05
CA ARG A 79 -15.28 -13.49 12.60
C ARG A 79 -14.81 -12.08 12.21
N LEU A 80 -13.97 -12.00 11.21
CA LEU A 80 -13.58 -10.73 10.60
C LEU A 80 -14.81 -9.96 10.10
N PRO A 81 -14.74 -8.61 10.06
CA PRO A 81 -15.81 -7.80 9.51
C PRO A 81 -16.09 -8.16 8.04
N LYS A 82 -17.37 -8.10 7.68
CA LYS A 82 -17.79 -8.31 6.29
C LYS A 82 -17.42 -7.12 5.42
N GLY A 83 -17.22 -7.36 4.15
CA GLY A 83 -17.01 -6.29 3.17
C GLY A 83 -15.57 -5.81 3.02
N LEU A 84 -14.59 -6.48 3.66
CA LEU A 84 -13.18 -6.25 3.40
C LEU A 84 -12.88 -6.57 1.93
N ASN A 85 -12.23 -5.65 1.24
CA ASN A 85 -11.85 -5.81 -0.16
C ASN A 85 -10.49 -5.23 -0.51
N ALA A 86 -9.75 -4.72 0.48
CA ALA A 86 -8.36 -4.38 0.31
C ALA A 86 -7.53 -5.67 0.13
N HIS A 87 -6.62 -5.66 -0.85
CA HIS A 87 -5.79 -6.82 -1.17
C HIS A 87 -4.66 -7.03 -0.15
N SER A 88 -4.22 -5.97 0.51
CA SER A 88 -3.24 -6.02 1.58
C SER A 88 -3.66 -5.11 2.73
N TRP A 89 -3.51 -5.61 3.97
CA TRP A 89 -3.80 -4.80 5.16
C TRP A 89 -3.08 -5.35 6.40
N VAL A 90 -2.85 -4.45 7.35
CA VAL A 90 -2.31 -4.77 8.68
C VAL A 90 -3.14 -4.07 9.74
N LEU A 91 -3.47 -4.77 10.82
CA LEU A 91 -4.02 -4.23 12.06
C LEU A 91 -2.97 -4.40 13.16
N ALA A 92 -2.54 -3.32 13.77
CA ALA A 92 -1.48 -3.35 14.78
C ALA A 92 -1.78 -2.41 15.96
N ASP A 93 -1.15 -2.68 17.08
CA ASP A 93 -1.12 -1.83 18.26
C ASP A 93 0.01 -0.80 18.12
N LEU A 94 -0.32 0.49 18.23
CA LEU A 94 0.64 1.58 18.09
C LEU A 94 1.61 1.70 19.28
N ASP A 95 1.23 1.21 20.44
CA ASP A 95 2.01 1.33 21.66
C ASP A 95 2.98 0.16 21.82
N SER A 96 2.49 -1.07 21.76
CA SER A 96 3.34 -2.26 21.85
C SER A 96 4.07 -2.60 20.55
N GLY A 97 3.50 -2.24 19.40
CA GLY A 97 3.96 -2.67 18.10
C GLY A 97 3.49 -4.07 17.70
N GLU A 98 2.66 -4.72 18.50
CA GLU A 98 2.08 -6.03 18.18
C GLU A 98 1.20 -5.97 16.93
N VAL A 99 1.42 -6.87 15.98
CA VAL A 99 0.52 -7.08 14.85
C VAL A 99 -0.55 -8.08 15.26
N LEU A 100 -1.80 -7.64 15.25
CA LEU A 100 -2.95 -8.42 15.72
C LEU A 100 -3.56 -9.29 14.63
N ALA A 101 -3.52 -8.82 13.39
CA ALA A 101 -3.94 -9.56 12.21
C ALA A 101 -3.39 -8.88 10.95
N ALA A 102 -3.22 -9.65 9.89
CA ALA A 102 -2.75 -9.15 8.61
C ALA A 102 -3.33 -9.94 7.43
N CYS A 103 -3.20 -9.38 6.25
CA CYS A 103 -3.51 -10.02 4.99
C CYS A 103 -2.44 -9.57 4.00
N SER A 104 -1.64 -10.50 3.49
CA SER A 104 -0.54 -10.23 2.57
C SER A 104 0.30 -9.01 2.98
N PRO A 105 0.84 -8.96 4.22
CA PRO A 105 1.37 -7.74 4.82
C PRO A 105 2.51 -7.09 4.04
N HIS A 106 3.38 -7.88 3.39
CA HIS A 106 4.50 -7.42 2.57
C HIS A 106 4.21 -7.39 1.07
N ALA A 107 2.96 -7.64 0.64
CA ALA A 107 2.62 -7.47 -0.77
C ALA A 107 2.83 -6.04 -1.23
N LEU A 108 3.58 -5.87 -2.33
CA LEU A 108 3.93 -4.57 -2.87
C LEU A 108 2.75 -3.94 -3.63
N HIS A 109 2.39 -2.74 -3.23
CA HIS A 109 1.35 -1.92 -3.87
C HIS A 109 1.81 -0.48 -4.02
N GLN A 110 1.21 0.23 -4.96
CA GLN A 110 1.39 1.68 -5.05
C GLN A 110 0.71 2.35 -3.84
N PRO A 111 1.40 3.28 -3.15
CA PRO A 111 0.90 3.88 -1.93
C PRO A 111 -0.23 4.91 -2.14
N ALA A 112 -0.34 5.52 -3.31
CA ALA A 112 -1.10 6.74 -3.49
C ALA A 112 -0.76 7.76 -2.37
N SER A 113 -1.71 8.60 -1.99
CA SER A 113 -1.47 9.64 -0.96
C SER A 113 -1.23 9.14 0.46
N THR A 114 -1.26 7.82 0.74
CA THR A 114 -0.79 7.32 2.05
C THR A 114 0.72 7.48 2.21
N LEU A 115 1.50 7.61 1.11
CA LEU A 115 2.92 7.95 1.16
C LEU A 115 3.21 9.30 1.85
N LYS A 116 2.22 10.21 1.92
CA LYS A 116 2.36 11.48 2.63
C LYS A 116 2.59 11.34 4.14
N LEU A 117 2.34 10.16 4.71
CA LEU A 117 2.77 9.81 6.06
C LEU A 117 4.30 9.87 6.14
N LEU A 118 5.00 9.23 5.22
CA LEU A 118 6.46 9.29 5.15
C LEU A 118 6.96 10.70 4.87
N THR A 119 6.26 11.49 4.06
CA THR A 119 6.58 12.90 3.82
C THR A 119 6.48 13.72 5.11
N ALA A 120 5.40 13.53 5.89
CA ALA A 120 5.22 14.18 7.18
C ALA A 120 6.31 13.76 8.18
N LEU A 121 6.54 12.48 8.33
CA LEU A 121 7.55 11.91 9.23
C LEU A 121 8.95 12.45 8.93
N THR A 122 9.29 12.57 7.64
CA THR A 122 10.58 13.09 7.18
C THR A 122 10.71 14.59 7.39
N ALA A 123 9.65 15.35 7.14
CA ALA A 123 9.70 16.82 7.21
C ALA A 123 9.63 17.33 8.66
N LEU A 124 8.75 16.78 9.51
CA LEU A 124 8.48 17.27 10.86
C LEU A 124 9.73 17.52 11.73
N PRO A 125 10.77 16.66 11.76
CA PRO A 125 11.97 16.94 12.54
C PRO A 125 12.91 17.99 11.90
N ARG A 126 12.67 18.40 10.65
CA ARG A 126 13.54 19.28 9.84
C ARG A 126 12.98 20.68 9.65
N VAL A 127 11.73 20.92 10.04
CA VAL A 127 11.06 22.21 9.85
C VAL A 127 10.53 22.77 11.18
N LYS A 128 10.31 24.09 11.21
CA LYS A 128 9.66 24.75 12.36
C LYS A 128 8.24 25.17 11.96
N PRO A 129 7.21 24.86 12.76
CA PRO A 129 5.81 25.18 12.42
C PRO A 129 5.56 26.66 12.10
N GLU A 130 6.24 27.55 12.80
CA GLU A 130 6.09 29.01 12.67
C GLU A 130 6.87 29.61 11.48
N GLN A 131 7.79 28.83 10.91
CA GLN A 131 8.58 29.25 9.75
C GLN A 131 7.65 29.64 8.60
N VAL A 132 7.85 30.83 8.05
CA VAL A 132 7.12 31.29 6.86
C VAL A 132 7.95 30.96 5.62
N VAL A 133 7.33 30.27 4.67
CA VAL A 133 7.98 29.88 3.41
C VAL A 133 7.23 30.45 2.22
N THR A 134 7.96 30.76 1.16
CA THR A 134 7.38 31.20 -0.11
C THR A 134 7.20 29.98 -1.01
N VAL A 135 6.02 29.84 -1.59
CA VAL A 135 5.70 28.81 -2.57
C VAL A 135 6.30 29.18 -3.92
N THR A 136 6.95 28.21 -4.56
CA THR A 136 7.56 28.38 -5.87
C THR A 136 6.73 27.68 -6.96
N SER A 137 6.96 28.01 -8.23
CA SER A 137 6.32 27.31 -9.35
C SER A 137 6.62 25.80 -9.36
N ALA A 138 7.83 25.41 -8.92
CA ALA A 138 8.22 24.01 -8.80
C ALA A 138 7.39 23.24 -7.76
N ASP A 139 6.95 23.90 -6.69
CA ASP A 139 6.07 23.29 -5.67
C ASP A 139 4.68 22.96 -6.24
N LEU A 140 4.27 23.67 -7.30
CA LEU A 140 2.97 23.53 -7.96
C LEU A 140 3.03 22.61 -9.20
N ALA A 141 4.21 22.04 -9.50
CA ALA A 141 4.42 21.15 -10.64
C ALA A 141 4.01 19.69 -10.27
N PHE A 142 2.73 19.39 -10.43
CA PHE A 142 2.15 18.06 -10.26
C PHE A 142 0.96 17.88 -11.21
N GLU A 143 0.45 16.67 -11.32
CA GLU A 143 -0.63 16.30 -12.24
C GLU A 143 -1.89 17.14 -12.00
N SER A 144 -2.39 17.76 -13.08
CA SER A 144 -3.61 18.59 -13.05
C SER A 144 -4.83 17.74 -12.67
N GLY A 145 -5.70 18.28 -11.80
CA GLY A 145 -6.89 17.58 -11.31
C GLY A 145 -6.63 16.66 -10.12
N SER A 146 -5.37 16.47 -9.71
CA SER A 146 -5.05 15.75 -8.48
C SER A 146 -5.20 16.66 -7.24
N SER A 147 -5.19 16.05 -6.04
CA SER A 147 -5.44 16.76 -4.77
C SER A 147 -4.45 17.90 -4.52
N ALA A 148 -4.95 19.09 -4.18
CA ALA A 148 -4.14 20.23 -3.82
C ALA A 148 -4.78 21.01 -2.66
N VAL A 149 -3.95 21.69 -1.87
CA VAL A 149 -4.42 22.70 -0.91
C VAL A 149 -4.96 23.93 -1.65
N GLY A 150 -4.36 24.25 -2.78
CA GLY A 150 -4.56 25.50 -3.50
C GLY A 150 -3.58 26.58 -3.08
N LEU A 151 -2.35 26.17 -2.75
CA LEU A 151 -1.26 27.12 -2.53
C LEU A 151 -0.99 27.89 -3.83
N VAL A 152 -0.56 29.16 -3.70
CA VAL A 152 -0.33 30.02 -4.86
C VAL A 152 1.14 30.38 -5.00
N GLU A 153 1.64 30.47 -6.22
CA GLU A 153 3.02 30.89 -6.50
C GLU A 153 3.28 32.28 -5.90
N GLY A 154 4.45 32.43 -5.24
CA GLY A 154 4.81 33.65 -4.53
C GLY A 154 4.04 33.86 -3.22
N GLY A 155 3.05 33.02 -2.90
CA GLY A 155 2.32 33.04 -1.64
C GLY A 155 3.22 32.65 -0.47
N ARG A 156 2.96 33.27 0.69
CA ARG A 156 3.73 33.05 1.92
C ARG A 156 2.86 32.36 2.97
N TYR A 157 3.28 31.19 3.41
CA TYR A 157 2.52 30.37 4.35
C TYR A 157 3.42 29.91 5.50
N LYS A 158 2.84 29.80 6.70
CA LYS A 158 3.50 29.07 7.79
C LYS A 158 3.60 27.59 7.43
N VAL A 159 4.68 26.96 7.83
CA VAL A 159 4.86 25.49 7.65
C VAL A 159 3.71 24.71 8.29
N GLU A 160 3.21 25.16 9.45
CA GLU A 160 2.03 24.59 10.10
C GLU A 160 0.80 24.56 9.16
N THR A 161 0.54 25.64 8.41
CA THR A 161 -0.55 25.68 7.44
C THR A 161 -0.36 24.65 6.32
N ILE A 162 0.89 24.48 5.88
CA ILE A 162 1.24 23.50 4.83
C ILE A 162 1.07 22.06 5.34
N LEU A 163 1.50 21.77 6.60
CA LEU A 163 1.30 20.47 7.24
C LEU A 163 -0.19 20.14 7.41
N LEU A 164 -1.01 21.12 7.79
CA LEU A 164 -2.47 20.96 7.82
C LEU A 164 -3.03 20.67 6.42
N GLY A 165 -2.57 21.38 5.40
CA GLY A 165 -2.95 21.10 4.02
C GLY A 165 -2.56 19.71 3.54
N LEU A 166 -1.37 19.23 3.92
CA LEU A 166 -0.91 17.87 3.65
C LEU A 166 -1.85 16.82 4.23
N MET A 167 -2.21 16.99 5.50
CA MET A 167 -2.96 15.96 6.25
C MET A 167 -4.47 16.04 6.02
N LEU A 168 -5.06 17.23 5.91
CA LEU A 168 -6.51 17.39 5.83
C LEU A 168 -7.05 17.12 4.43
N VAL A 169 -6.45 17.73 3.41
CA VAL A 169 -6.94 17.66 2.01
C VAL A 169 -5.96 16.97 1.06
N SER A 170 -4.94 16.31 1.64
CA SER A 170 -4.01 15.52 0.82
C SER A 170 -3.24 16.33 -0.22
N GLY A 171 -2.92 17.63 0.05
CA GLY A 171 -2.32 18.54 -0.92
C GLY A 171 -0.99 18.07 -1.49
N ASN A 172 -0.91 17.95 -2.82
CA ASN A 172 0.33 17.58 -3.52
C ASN A 172 1.31 18.78 -3.54
N ASP A 173 0.77 19.99 -3.66
CA ASP A 173 1.51 21.25 -3.45
C ASP A 173 2.18 21.29 -2.06
N ALA A 174 1.45 20.96 -1.02
CA ALA A 174 1.99 20.88 0.34
C ALA A 174 3.10 19.81 0.46
N ALA A 175 2.92 18.64 -0.18
CA ALA A 175 3.92 17.57 -0.18
C ALA A 175 5.22 18.04 -0.84
N ASN A 176 5.14 18.72 -1.99
CA ASN A 176 6.31 19.25 -2.69
C ASN A 176 7.06 20.31 -1.86
N VAL A 177 6.32 21.25 -1.23
CA VAL A 177 6.94 22.25 -0.34
C VAL A 177 7.67 21.56 0.81
N LEU A 178 7.03 20.60 1.50
CA LEU A 178 7.62 19.92 2.66
C LEU A 178 8.83 19.07 2.26
N ALA A 179 8.78 18.38 1.14
CA ALA A 179 9.92 17.64 0.61
C ALA A 179 11.07 18.59 0.25
N ARG A 180 10.78 19.72 -0.40
CA ARG A 180 11.80 20.74 -0.70
C ARG A 180 12.46 21.27 0.57
N LEU A 181 11.68 21.56 1.61
CA LEU A 181 12.21 22.03 2.89
C LEU A 181 13.06 20.95 3.58
N ALA A 182 12.59 19.70 3.57
CA ALA A 182 13.32 18.58 4.16
C ALA A 182 14.63 18.29 3.43
N GLY A 183 14.70 18.58 2.13
CA GLY A 183 15.88 18.36 1.29
C GLY A 183 16.90 19.51 1.33
N GLY A 184 16.59 20.63 1.99
CA GLY A 184 17.48 21.78 2.07
C GLY A 184 17.92 22.33 0.71
N GLU A 185 19.22 22.48 0.49
CA GLU A 185 19.79 22.97 -0.77
C GLU A 185 19.51 22.04 -1.98
N ASN A 186 19.31 20.75 -1.73
CA ASN A 186 18.98 19.77 -2.78
C ASN A 186 17.49 19.73 -3.13
N GLY A 187 16.67 20.60 -2.54
CA GLY A 187 15.25 20.74 -2.85
C GLY A 187 14.45 19.44 -2.75
N VAL A 188 13.49 19.25 -3.66
CA VAL A 188 12.64 18.03 -3.67
C VAL A 188 13.45 16.74 -3.84
N LYS A 189 14.54 16.77 -4.62
CA LYS A 189 15.43 15.61 -4.78
C LYS A 189 16.08 15.20 -3.45
N GLY A 190 16.56 16.17 -2.68
CA GLY A 190 17.07 15.93 -1.33
C GLY A 190 15.99 15.44 -0.37
N GLY A 191 14.77 15.97 -0.50
CA GLY A 191 13.62 15.50 0.26
C GLY A 191 13.26 14.04 -0.01
N LEU A 192 13.26 13.63 -1.27
CA LEU A 192 13.05 12.22 -1.65
C LEU A 192 14.15 11.30 -1.12
N ALA A 193 15.41 11.74 -1.19
CA ALA A 193 16.51 10.99 -0.58
C ALA A 193 16.30 10.82 0.93
N ALA A 194 15.92 11.89 1.62
CA ALA A 194 15.62 11.86 3.06
C ALA A 194 14.39 10.99 3.41
N MET A 195 13.37 10.95 2.54
CA MET A 195 12.22 10.05 2.70
C MET A 195 12.65 8.57 2.62
N ASN A 196 13.42 8.21 1.59
CA ASN A 196 13.91 6.84 1.43
C ASN A 196 14.86 6.44 2.58
N GLU A 197 15.74 7.35 3.02
CA GLU A 197 16.59 7.14 4.20
C GLU A 197 15.76 6.94 5.48
N THR A 198 14.66 7.69 5.63
CA THR A 198 13.74 7.54 6.77
C THR A 198 13.05 6.19 6.75
N ALA A 199 12.59 5.72 5.57
CA ALA A 199 12.01 4.39 5.40
C ALA A 199 13.02 3.29 5.75
N GLU A 200 14.25 3.39 5.23
CA GLU A 200 15.33 2.44 5.52
C GLU A 200 15.64 2.35 7.02
N LYS A 201 15.78 3.49 7.71
CA LYS A 201 16.02 3.55 9.16
C LYS A 201 14.91 2.92 10.00
N LEU A 202 13.68 2.92 9.52
CA LEU A 202 12.55 2.27 10.16
C LEU A 202 12.50 0.76 9.91
N GLY A 203 13.30 0.23 8.99
CA GLY A 203 13.16 -1.14 8.51
C GLY A 203 12.01 -1.34 7.51
N ALA A 204 11.49 -0.25 6.93
CA ALA A 204 10.43 -0.27 5.91
C ALA A 204 11.03 -0.60 4.54
N ARG A 205 11.39 -1.87 4.34
CA ARG A 205 12.16 -2.37 3.18
C ARG A 205 11.38 -2.40 1.87
N ASP A 206 10.05 -2.45 1.95
CA ASP A 206 9.15 -2.47 0.79
C ASP A 206 8.83 -1.05 0.28
N THR A 207 9.28 -0.02 1.01
CA THR A 207 8.91 1.37 0.71
C THR A 207 9.97 2.08 -0.11
N LYS A 208 9.57 2.51 -1.31
CA LYS A 208 10.36 3.37 -2.20
C LYS A 208 9.56 4.59 -2.61
N ALA A 209 10.00 5.77 -2.18
CA ALA A 209 9.43 7.05 -2.60
C ALA A 209 10.13 7.58 -3.85
N VAL A 210 9.37 7.88 -4.91
CA VAL A 210 9.85 8.57 -6.12
C VAL A 210 9.13 9.90 -6.35
N THR A 211 7.99 10.09 -5.69
CA THR A 211 7.30 11.37 -5.57
C THR A 211 7.01 11.66 -4.10
N PRO A 212 7.02 12.93 -3.64
CA PRO A 212 6.70 13.22 -2.23
C PRO A 212 5.20 13.11 -1.93
N SER A 213 4.37 13.07 -2.94
CA SER A 213 2.90 13.08 -2.82
C SER A 213 2.27 11.69 -2.85
N GLY A 214 2.98 10.70 -3.39
CA GLY A 214 2.44 9.38 -3.66
C GLY A 214 1.69 9.27 -5.00
N LEU A 215 1.72 10.29 -5.86
CA LEU A 215 1.29 10.16 -7.25
C LEU A 215 2.10 9.06 -7.93
N ASP A 216 1.48 8.38 -8.88
CA ASP A 216 2.08 7.23 -9.55
C ASP A 216 3.43 7.58 -10.18
N GLY A 217 4.40 6.70 -10.00
CA GLY A 217 5.74 6.87 -10.55
C GLY A 217 6.45 5.52 -10.69
N PRO A 218 7.30 5.34 -11.73
CA PRO A 218 8.03 4.10 -11.92
C PRO A 218 8.88 3.75 -10.70
N GLY A 219 8.71 2.56 -10.14
CA GLY A 219 9.45 2.09 -8.98
C GLY A 219 8.96 2.63 -7.63
N GLN A 220 7.79 3.27 -7.55
CA GLN A 220 7.18 3.68 -6.30
C GLN A 220 6.29 2.59 -5.72
N TRP A 221 6.71 2.02 -4.59
CA TRP A 221 6.03 0.92 -3.92
C TRP A 221 6.01 1.13 -2.42
N THR A 222 5.14 0.39 -1.75
CA THR A 222 5.07 0.21 -0.30
C THR A 222 4.33 -1.09 -0.01
N SER A 223 4.34 -1.52 1.25
CA SER A 223 3.51 -2.59 1.78
C SER A 223 2.60 -2.09 2.91
N ALA A 224 1.58 -2.87 3.26
CA ALA A 224 0.73 -2.54 4.40
C ALA A 224 1.51 -2.59 5.72
N TYR A 225 2.49 -3.48 5.83
CA TYR A 225 3.38 -3.57 6.97
C TYR A 225 4.24 -2.29 7.10
N ASP A 226 4.87 -1.86 6.02
CA ASP A 226 5.70 -0.65 6.03
C ASP A 226 4.90 0.61 6.36
N LEU A 227 3.69 0.73 5.82
CA LEU A 227 2.80 1.83 6.20
C LEU A 227 2.43 1.80 7.69
N ALA A 228 2.32 0.61 8.30
CA ALA A 228 2.08 0.48 9.73
C ALA A 228 3.31 0.90 10.56
N LEU A 229 4.53 0.57 10.11
CA LEU A 229 5.78 1.08 10.70
C LEU A 229 5.85 2.61 10.65
N ILE A 230 5.60 3.18 9.49
CA ILE A 230 5.61 4.64 9.28
C ILE A 230 4.53 5.29 10.17
N ALA A 231 3.32 4.73 10.22
CA ALA A 231 2.25 5.23 11.06
C ALA A 231 2.60 5.15 12.56
N LYS A 232 3.23 4.06 13.03
CA LYS A 232 3.69 3.94 14.43
C LYS A 232 4.67 5.06 14.77
N ALA A 233 5.66 5.31 13.91
CA ALA A 233 6.63 6.39 14.08
C ALA A 233 5.98 7.78 14.06
N ASP A 234 5.02 8.02 13.15
CA ASP A 234 4.23 9.24 13.08
C ASP A 234 3.41 9.47 14.37
N PHE A 235 2.67 8.45 14.83
CA PHE A 235 1.84 8.54 16.03
C PHE A 235 2.66 8.61 17.35
N ALA A 236 3.93 8.26 17.35
CA ALA A 236 4.82 8.55 18.46
C ALA A 236 5.02 10.06 18.65
N ARG A 237 4.91 10.87 17.60
CA ARG A 237 5.09 12.33 17.60
C ARG A 237 3.81 13.06 18.02
N ALA A 238 3.91 13.96 18.99
CA ALA A 238 2.78 14.78 19.45
C ALA A 238 2.29 15.78 18.38
N ASP A 239 3.21 16.34 17.61
CA ASP A 239 2.90 17.28 16.52
C ASP A 239 2.14 16.59 15.38
N PHE A 240 2.54 15.40 14.96
CA PHE A 240 1.80 14.62 13.97
C PHE A 240 0.37 14.30 14.45
N ARG A 241 0.22 13.82 15.69
CA ARG A 241 -1.11 13.54 16.26
C ARG A 241 -2.04 14.73 16.20
N ARG A 242 -1.52 15.93 16.47
CA ARG A 242 -2.27 17.20 16.37
C ARG A 242 -2.74 17.45 14.93
N TYR A 243 -1.85 17.36 13.94
CA TYR A 243 -2.20 17.62 12.54
C TYR A 243 -3.21 16.61 11.99
N THR A 244 -2.97 15.31 12.21
CA THR A 244 -3.82 14.26 11.65
C THR A 244 -5.22 14.21 12.27
N ALA A 245 -5.38 14.66 13.53
CA ALA A 245 -6.67 14.73 14.24
C ALA A 245 -7.44 16.03 13.99
N THR A 246 -6.82 17.03 13.36
CA THR A 246 -7.48 18.33 13.09
C THR A 246 -8.60 18.14 12.06
N LYS A 247 -9.83 18.57 12.41
CA LYS A 247 -11.02 18.41 11.55
C LYS A 247 -11.14 19.48 10.48
N SER A 248 -10.72 20.72 10.77
CA SER A 248 -10.74 21.82 9.80
C SER A 248 -9.65 22.83 10.09
N ALA A 249 -9.22 23.55 9.07
CA ALA A 249 -8.22 24.61 9.18
C ALA A 249 -8.49 25.74 8.21
N GLN A 250 -7.98 26.94 8.54
CA GLN A 250 -8.10 28.10 7.69
C GLN A 250 -6.81 28.27 6.86
N ILE A 251 -6.95 28.32 5.54
CA ILE A 251 -5.88 28.73 4.63
C ILE A 251 -5.95 30.24 4.48
N PRO A 252 -4.88 30.97 4.83
CA PRO A 252 -4.88 32.44 4.79
C PRO A 252 -4.92 32.95 3.35
N GLY A 253 -5.58 34.09 3.15
CA GLY A 253 -5.54 34.81 1.88
C GLY A 253 -4.12 35.28 1.54
N GLN A 254 -3.83 35.44 0.26
CA GLN A 254 -2.51 35.80 -0.24
C GLN A 254 -2.56 37.01 -1.18
N LYS A 255 -1.50 37.80 -1.14
CA LYS A 255 -1.20 38.89 -2.07
C LYS A 255 0.26 38.72 -2.53
N PRO A 256 0.56 37.76 -3.38
CA PRO A 256 1.93 37.54 -3.81
C PRO A 256 2.42 38.73 -4.65
N ASN A 257 3.72 38.97 -4.60
CA ASN A 257 4.35 40.00 -5.44
C ASN A 257 4.56 39.43 -6.86
N VAL A 258 3.49 39.43 -7.63
CA VAL A 258 3.49 38.96 -9.04
C VAL A 258 2.89 40.03 -9.95
N GLN A 259 3.24 40.00 -11.21
CA GLN A 259 2.72 40.90 -12.24
C GLN A 259 1.85 40.14 -13.24
N PRO A 260 0.60 40.56 -13.49
CA PRO A 260 -0.14 41.63 -12.81
C PRO A 260 -0.47 41.24 -11.34
N PRO A 261 -0.69 42.25 -10.46
CA PRO A 261 -1.03 42.02 -9.05
C PRO A 261 -2.29 41.12 -8.92
N ARG A 262 -2.24 40.13 -8.03
CA ARG A 262 -3.35 39.24 -7.74
C ARG A 262 -3.62 39.17 -6.25
N THR A 263 -4.89 39.06 -5.88
CA THR A 263 -5.31 38.85 -4.50
C THR A 263 -6.14 37.55 -4.46
N TYR A 264 -5.75 36.67 -3.55
CA TYR A 264 -6.43 35.39 -3.32
C TYR A 264 -7.10 35.45 -1.94
N ALA A 265 -8.39 35.19 -1.87
CA ALA A 265 -9.11 35.11 -0.61
C ALA A 265 -8.68 33.89 0.19
N GLY A 266 -8.70 34.01 1.52
CA GLY A 266 -8.56 32.85 2.39
C GLY A 266 -9.81 31.96 2.35
N PHE A 267 -9.65 30.68 2.68
CA PHE A 267 -10.73 29.70 2.69
C PHE A 267 -10.49 28.62 3.74
N GLN A 268 -11.56 27.92 4.11
CA GLN A 268 -11.51 26.82 5.05
C GLN A 268 -11.34 25.49 4.32
N ILE A 269 -10.49 24.62 4.85
CA ILE A 269 -10.34 23.21 4.45
C ILE A 269 -10.88 22.29 5.55
N GLN A 270 -11.37 21.11 5.16
CA GLN A 270 -11.85 20.08 6.07
C GLN A 270 -11.09 18.78 5.84
N ASN A 271 -10.93 17.99 6.90
CA ASN A 271 -10.24 16.71 6.82
C ASN A 271 -11.07 15.70 6.03
N ASP A 272 -10.46 15.11 5.00
CA ASP A 272 -11.08 14.10 4.14
C ASP A 272 -11.29 12.76 4.84
N ASN A 273 -10.58 12.52 5.96
CA ASN A 273 -10.70 11.28 6.71
C ASN A 273 -12.04 11.18 7.45
N LYS A 274 -12.97 10.43 6.88
CA LYS A 274 -14.33 10.24 7.41
C LYS A 274 -14.36 9.50 8.75
N LEU A 275 -13.32 8.74 9.09
CA LEU A 275 -13.21 8.06 10.38
C LEU A 275 -13.30 9.07 11.54
N LEU A 276 -12.66 10.26 11.41
CA LEU A 276 -12.67 11.32 12.43
C LEU A 276 -14.06 11.86 12.78
N TYR A 277 -15.03 11.66 11.91
CA TYR A 277 -16.39 12.19 12.08
C TYR A 277 -17.39 11.12 12.47
N ASN A 278 -17.09 9.84 12.19
CA ASN A 278 -18.05 8.75 12.23
C ASN A 278 -17.63 7.56 13.11
N TYR A 279 -16.48 7.65 13.78
CA TYR A 279 -15.97 6.57 14.61
C TYR A 279 -15.46 7.11 15.95
N ASP A 280 -16.06 6.62 17.05
CA ASP A 280 -15.69 7.03 18.40
C ASP A 280 -14.27 6.57 18.74
N GLY A 281 -13.48 7.51 19.25
CA GLY A 281 -12.08 7.26 19.54
C GLY A 281 -11.14 7.41 18.36
N ALA A 282 -11.60 7.82 17.18
CA ALA A 282 -10.71 8.10 16.05
C ALA A 282 -9.68 9.18 16.39
N ILE A 283 -8.39 8.90 16.17
CA ILE A 283 -7.26 9.79 16.50
C ILE A 283 -6.52 10.31 15.26
N GLY A 284 -6.93 9.91 14.05
CA GLY A 284 -6.36 10.38 12.80
C GLY A 284 -6.39 9.34 11.69
N GLY A 285 -5.79 9.71 10.58
CA GLY A 285 -5.67 8.82 9.43
C GLY A 285 -5.32 9.56 8.15
N LYS A 286 -5.09 8.79 7.09
CA LYS A 286 -4.79 9.30 5.75
C LYS A 286 -5.47 8.47 4.68
N THR A 287 -6.12 9.14 3.74
CA THR A 287 -6.74 8.53 2.55
C THR A 287 -5.79 8.63 1.36
N GLY A 288 -5.88 7.72 0.42
CA GLY A 288 -5.19 7.79 -0.86
C GLY A 288 -6.02 7.17 -1.99
N TYR A 289 -5.81 7.66 -3.19
CA TYR A 289 -6.37 7.13 -4.42
C TYR A 289 -5.55 7.59 -5.62
N THR A 290 -5.22 6.67 -6.50
CA THR A 290 -4.92 6.89 -7.90
C THR A 290 -5.62 5.81 -8.72
N ASP A 291 -5.71 5.99 -10.02
CA ASP A 291 -6.37 4.99 -10.88
C ASP A 291 -5.65 3.64 -10.88
N THR A 292 -4.32 3.61 -10.66
CA THR A 292 -3.51 2.40 -10.64
C THR A 292 -3.34 1.82 -9.23
N ALA A 293 -3.19 2.66 -8.20
CA ALA A 293 -3.09 2.21 -6.80
C ALA A 293 -4.42 1.74 -6.22
N ARG A 294 -5.54 2.16 -6.82
CA ARG A 294 -6.87 2.07 -6.24
C ARG A 294 -6.94 2.84 -4.92
N HIS A 295 -7.88 2.49 -4.04
CA HIS A 295 -7.97 3.15 -2.74
C HIS A 295 -6.93 2.59 -1.78
N THR A 296 -6.24 3.49 -1.08
CA THR A 296 -5.33 3.19 0.03
C THR A 296 -5.76 3.95 1.27
N TYR A 297 -5.47 3.42 2.44
CA TYR A 297 -5.95 4.00 3.68
C TYR A 297 -5.04 3.69 4.87
N MET A 298 -4.87 4.65 5.76
CA MET A 298 -4.42 4.44 7.13
C MET A 298 -5.42 5.11 8.06
N GLY A 299 -5.87 4.41 9.09
CA GLY A 299 -6.74 4.95 10.12
C GLY A 299 -6.37 4.43 11.49
N ALA A 300 -6.44 5.30 12.51
CA ALA A 300 -6.10 4.95 13.88
C ALA A 300 -7.18 5.43 14.85
N ALA A 301 -7.34 4.65 15.91
CA ALA A 301 -8.26 4.97 17.00
C ALA A 301 -7.68 4.60 18.35
N SER A 302 -8.20 5.23 19.41
CA SER A 302 -7.88 4.96 20.81
C SER A 302 -9.14 4.57 21.56
N ARG A 303 -9.08 3.48 22.33
CA ARG A 303 -10.18 3.02 23.19
C ARG A 303 -9.60 2.37 24.44
N ASN A 304 -10.06 2.80 25.61
CA ASN A 304 -9.61 2.28 26.91
C ASN A 304 -8.07 2.32 27.09
N GLY A 305 -7.43 3.38 26.63
CA GLY A 305 -5.98 3.56 26.72
C GLY A 305 -5.16 2.81 25.68
N ARG A 306 -5.74 1.92 24.89
CA ARG A 306 -5.10 1.21 23.78
C ARG A 306 -5.26 1.97 22.48
N ARG A 307 -4.20 2.05 21.66
CA ARG A 307 -4.22 2.72 20.36
C ARG A 307 -3.97 1.72 19.24
N LEU A 308 -4.94 1.54 18.35
CA LEU A 308 -4.81 0.65 17.20
C LEU A 308 -4.70 1.43 15.89
N VAL A 309 -4.00 0.86 14.93
CA VAL A 309 -3.88 1.35 13.56
C VAL A 309 -4.25 0.26 12.57
N VAL A 310 -4.92 0.65 11.49
CA VAL A 310 -5.17 -0.18 10.30
C VAL A 310 -4.56 0.49 9.09
N THR A 311 -3.78 -0.26 8.34
CA THR A 311 -3.28 0.14 7.01
C THR A 311 -3.87 -0.77 5.96
N MET A 312 -4.27 -0.21 4.82
CA MET A 312 -4.98 -0.92 3.75
C MET A 312 -4.51 -0.43 2.38
N LEU A 313 -4.22 -1.35 1.49
CA LEU A 313 -3.75 -1.07 0.13
C LEU A 313 -4.60 -1.81 -0.91
N ASP A 314 -4.69 -1.23 -2.10
CA ASP A 314 -5.39 -1.80 -3.26
C ASP A 314 -6.82 -2.24 -2.94
N GLY A 315 -7.61 -1.34 -2.37
CA GLY A 315 -9.01 -1.59 -2.05
C GLY A 315 -9.97 -0.83 -2.95
N GLU A 316 -11.24 -1.19 -2.90
CA GLU A 316 -12.29 -0.55 -3.66
C GLU A 316 -13.27 0.20 -2.74
N HIS A 317 -13.82 1.30 -3.26
CA HIS A 317 -14.76 2.11 -2.48
C HIS A 317 -16.11 1.40 -2.23
N ARG A 318 -16.46 0.44 -3.07
CA ARG A 318 -17.70 -0.34 -2.96
C ARG A 318 -17.40 -1.81 -2.72
N PRO A 319 -18.22 -2.52 -1.94
CA PRO A 319 -19.49 -2.10 -1.32
C PRO A 319 -19.35 -1.15 -0.12
N GLN A 320 -18.17 -1.07 0.52
CA GLN A 320 -17.87 -0.22 1.67
C GLN A 320 -16.58 0.56 1.43
N PRO A 321 -16.53 1.89 1.68
CA PRO A 321 -15.31 2.66 1.60
C PRO A 321 -14.29 2.19 2.65
N LEU A 322 -12.98 2.37 2.38
CA LEU A 322 -11.92 1.83 3.22
C LEU A 322 -11.98 2.31 4.68
N TRP A 323 -12.47 3.53 4.94
CA TRP A 323 -12.61 3.99 6.33
C TRP A 323 -13.63 3.16 7.14
N GLN A 324 -14.70 2.63 6.50
CA GLN A 324 -15.65 1.72 7.15
C GLN A 324 -15.06 0.31 7.34
N GLN A 325 -14.31 -0.17 6.36
CA GLN A 325 -13.58 -1.44 6.48
C GLN A 325 -12.57 -1.36 7.63
N ALA A 326 -11.81 -0.25 7.72
CA ALA A 326 -10.87 0.00 8.82
C ALA A 326 -11.59 0.12 10.17
N ALA A 327 -12.74 0.79 10.23
CA ALA A 327 -13.57 0.86 11.45
C ALA A 327 -13.96 -0.54 11.94
N GLY A 328 -14.39 -1.42 11.03
CA GLY A 328 -14.70 -2.81 11.36
C GLY A 328 -13.49 -3.60 11.87
N LEU A 329 -12.31 -3.43 11.27
CA LEU A 329 -11.07 -4.05 11.74
C LEU A 329 -10.62 -3.50 13.10
N LEU A 330 -10.77 -2.19 13.33
CA LEU A 330 -10.51 -1.58 14.64
C LEU A 330 -11.44 -2.14 15.71
N ASP A 331 -12.76 -2.24 15.44
CA ASP A 331 -13.72 -2.84 16.35
C ASP A 331 -13.37 -4.30 16.68
N TRP A 332 -13.00 -5.07 15.63
CA TRP A 332 -12.55 -6.45 15.81
C TRP A 332 -11.30 -6.53 16.68
N GLY A 333 -10.30 -5.66 16.44
CA GLY A 333 -9.06 -5.63 17.22
C GLY A 333 -9.26 -5.21 18.67
N PHE A 334 -10.14 -4.24 18.92
CA PHE A 334 -10.49 -3.83 20.29
C PHE A 334 -11.30 -4.90 21.05
N ALA A 335 -11.99 -5.78 20.34
CA ALA A 335 -12.77 -6.88 20.92
C ALA A 335 -11.94 -8.15 21.16
N LEU A 336 -10.67 -8.20 20.73
CA LEU A 336 -9.80 -9.34 21.02
C LEU A 336 -9.60 -9.49 22.52
N PRO A 337 -9.60 -10.73 23.05
CA PRO A 337 -9.30 -10.99 24.45
C PRO A 337 -7.93 -10.44 24.85
N SER A 338 -7.82 -9.98 26.11
CA SER A 338 -6.52 -9.63 26.68
C SER A 338 -5.59 -10.83 26.66
N GLY A 339 -4.34 -10.65 26.23
CA GLY A 339 -3.35 -11.74 26.13
C GLY A 339 -3.50 -12.59 24.88
N THR A 340 -4.29 -12.15 23.87
CA THR A 340 -4.24 -12.77 22.54
C THR A 340 -2.82 -12.67 22.00
N GLU A 341 -2.22 -13.81 21.64
CA GLU A 341 -0.88 -13.84 21.05
C GLU A 341 -0.85 -13.09 19.72
N PRO A 342 0.09 -12.14 19.52
CA PRO A 342 0.22 -11.40 18.28
C PRO A 342 0.69 -12.31 17.15
N VAL A 343 0.30 -11.99 15.94
CA VAL A 343 0.73 -12.74 14.73
C VAL A 343 2.09 -12.28 14.21
N GLY A 344 2.61 -11.18 14.72
CA GLY A 344 3.88 -10.58 14.37
C GLY A 344 4.09 -9.29 15.15
N ARG A 345 5.11 -8.53 14.79
CA ARG A 345 5.39 -7.25 15.43
C ARG A 345 5.88 -6.20 14.44
N LEU A 346 5.59 -4.94 14.69
CA LEU A 346 6.22 -3.82 14.02
C LEU A 346 7.59 -3.60 14.67
N VAL A 347 8.66 -3.76 13.90
CA VAL A 347 10.03 -3.56 14.39
C VAL A 347 10.28 -2.14 14.87
N ALA A 348 11.29 -1.95 15.70
CA ALA A 348 11.64 -0.64 16.22
C ALA A 348 12.42 0.20 15.19
N ASP A 349 13.35 -0.43 14.48
CA ASP A 349 14.25 0.18 13.51
C ASP A 349 14.86 -0.88 12.56
N ALA A 350 15.76 -0.45 11.70
CA ALA A 350 16.42 -1.32 10.71
C ALA A 350 17.30 -2.42 11.35
N ASP A 351 17.87 -2.19 12.53
CA ASP A 351 18.71 -3.20 13.19
C ASP A 351 17.83 -4.27 13.85
N ASP A 352 16.71 -3.88 14.44
CA ASP A 352 15.68 -4.80 14.90
C ASP A 352 15.05 -5.60 13.73
N ALA A 353 14.89 -4.98 12.56
CA ALA A 353 14.45 -5.66 11.35
C ALA A 353 15.41 -6.76 10.88
N LYS A 354 16.70 -6.57 11.04
CA LYS A 354 17.72 -7.60 10.74
C LYS A 354 17.69 -8.75 11.76
N ALA A 355 17.46 -8.42 13.03
CA ALA A 355 17.43 -9.40 14.12
C ALA A 355 16.17 -10.29 14.09
N THR A 356 15.09 -9.86 13.46
CA THR A 356 13.85 -10.65 13.30
C THR A 356 13.86 -11.58 12.10
N ALA A 357 14.82 -11.39 11.19
CA ALA A 357 15.04 -12.31 10.09
C ALA A 357 15.39 -13.70 10.64
N PRO A 358 14.78 -14.80 10.16
CA PRO A 358 15.19 -16.14 10.57
C PRO A 358 16.66 -16.32 10.28
N GLU A 359 17.42 -16.73 11.30
CA GLU A 359 18.85 -17.02 11.14
C GLU A 359 19.00 -18.08 10.06
N LYS A 360 19.57 -17.69 8.92
CA LYS A 360 19.84 -18.61 7.83
C LYS A 360 20.71 -19.72 8.40
N ALA A 361 20.15 -20.93 8.48
CA ALA A 361 20.89 -22.07 9.02
C ALA A 361 22.29 -22.06 8.41
N PRO A 362 23.36 -22.18 9.21
CA PRO A 362 24.73 -22.11 8.69
C PRO A 362 24.83 -23.13 7.56
N GLU A 363 25.15 -22.67 6.38
CA GLU A 363 25.46 -23.50 5.24
C GLU A 363 26.53 -24.49 5.75
N ALA A 364 26.15 -25.76 5.90
CA ALA A 364 27.03 -26.77 6.43
C ALA A 364 28.30 -26.70 5.58
N SER A 365 29.36 -26.14 6.17
CA SER A 365 30.70 -26.14 5.57
C SER A 365 30.94 -27.56 5.13
N ARG A 366 30.98 -27.80 3.83
CA ARG A 366 31.54 -29.01 3.29
C ARG A 366 32.98 -29.08 3.80
N THR A 367 33.16 -29.69 4.94
CA THR A 367 34.47 -30.15 5.37
C THR A 367 34.90 -31.13 4.29
N ASP A 368 35.90 -30.75 3.52
CA ASP A 368 36.62 -31.63 2.64
C ASP A 368 37.05 -32.81 3.50
N ALA A 369 36.35 -33.93 3.37
CA ALA A 369 36.75 -35.18 3.96
C ALA A 369 38.03 -35.58 3.24
N VAL A 370 39.16 -35.48 3.95
CA VAL A 370 40.43 -36.07 3.56
C VAL A 370 40.20 -37.56 3.32
N VAL A 371 40.16 -37.94 2.05
CA VAL A 371 40.06 -39.34 1.63
C VAL A 371 41.42 -39.96 1.91
N PRO A 372 41.53 -41.04 2.73
CA PRO A 372 42.75 -41.81 2.81
C PRO A 372 42.98 -42.57 1.51
N ASP A 373 44.19 -42.46 1.00
CA ASP A 373 44.69 -43.13 -0.20
C ASP A 373 44.58 -44.66 -0.02
N GLY A 374 43.59 -45.23 -0.68
CA GLY A 374 43.30 -46.66 -0.73
C GLY A 374 42.90 -47.04 -2.15
N THR A 375 43.83 -47.62 -2.86
CA THR A 375 43.66 -48.20 -4.18
C THR A 375 42.46 -49.20 -4.22
N ALA A 376 41.33 -48.78 -4.79
CA ALA A 376 40.26 -49.65 -5.21
C ALA A 376 39.83 -49.27 -6.62
N GLU A 377 39.90 -50.20 -7.51
CA GLU A 377 39.54 -50.10 -8.92
C GLU A 377 38.08 -49.61 -9.02
N GLY A 378 37.89 -48.42 -9.62
CA GLY A 378 36.55 -47.82 -9.88
C GLY A 378 35.89 -48.45 -11.09
N PRO A 379 34.52 -48.41 -11.17
CA PRO A 379 33.77 -48.91 -12.29
C PRO A 379 34.07 -48.09 -13.56
N SER A 380 34.18 -48.82 -14.68
CA SER A 380 34.49 -48.36 -16.04
C SER A 380 33.69 -47.11 -16.45
N PRO A 381 34.34 -46.15 -17.15
CA PRO A 381 33.72 -44.86 -17.59
C PRO A 381 32.55 -44.99 -18.56
N TYR A 382 32.21 -46.20 -18.99
CA TYR A 382 31.10 -46.42 -19.92
C TYR A 382 29.69 -46.23 -19.32
N PHE A 383 29.52 -46.28 -18.00
CA PHE A 383 28.20 -46.16 -17.38
C PHE A 383 27.78 -44.71 -17.07
N VAL A 384 28.68 -43.76 -17.01
CA VAL A 384 28.36 -42.36 -16.74
C VAL A 384 27.83 -41.63 -17.99
N GLY A 385 28.23 -42.08 -19.19
CA GLY A 385 27.81 -41.47 -20.47
C GLY A 385 26.34 -41.70 -20.85
N VAL A 386 25.75 -42.85 -20.40
CA VAL A 386 24.38 -43.19 -20.78
C VAL A 386 23.31 -42.44 -19.97
N GLY A 387 23.60 -42.03 -18.74
CA GLY A 387 22.68 -41.24 -17.90
C GLY A 387 22.46 -39.81 -18.35
N VAL A 388 23.55 -39.12 -18.76
CA VAL A 388 23.48 -37.70 -19.16
C VAL A 388 22.85 -37.51 -20.55
N THR A 389 23.10 -38.44 -21.49
CA THR A 389 22.47 -38.40 -22.82
C THR A 389 20.98 -38.71 -22.78
N GLY A 390 20.52 -39.62 -21.89
CA GLY A 390 19.10 -39.95 -21.75
C GLY A 390 18.24 -38.79 -21.26
N VAL A 391 18.72 -38.07 -20.26
CA VAL A 391 18.02 -36.87 -19.72
C VAL A 391 17.98 -35.72 -20.74
N SER A 392 19.07 -35.48 -21.44
CA SER A 392 19.13 -34.42 -22.46
C SER A 392 18.17 -34.69 -23.64
N LEU A 393 18.03 -35.93 -24.09
CA LEU A 393 17.08 -36.29 -25.15
C LEU A 393 15.62 -36.20 -24.67
N LEU A 394 15.34 -36.51 -23.40
CA LEU A 394 14.00 -36.36 -22.84
C LEU A 394 13.55 -34.89 -22.76
N VAL A 395 14.42 -34.02 -22.31
CA VAL A 395 14.16 -32.56 -22.24
C VAL A 395 13.95 -31.96 -23.64
N LEU A 396 14.77 -32.37 -24.62
CA LEU A 396 14.63 -31.93 -26.00
C LEU A 396 13.31 -32.43 -26.62
N GLY A 397 12.90 -33.68 -26.35
CA GLY A 397 11.65 -34.28 -26.80
C GLY A 397 10.41 -33.56 -26.25
N ILE A 398 10.42 -33.22 -24.96
CA ILE A 398 9.32 -32.46 -24.31
C ILE A 398 9.24 -31.03 -24.89
N GLY A 399 10.37 -30.36 -25.13
CA GLY A 399 10.44 -29.04 -25.76
C GLY A 399 9.83 -29.03 -27.18
N LEU A 400 10.16 -30.02 -28.01
CA LEU A 400 9.63 -30.15 -29.37
C LEU A 400 8.12 -30.46 -29.40
N LEU A 401 7.61 -31.29 -28.47
CA LEU A 401 6.17 -31.56 -28.33
C LEU A 401 5.38 -30.31 -27.92
N ARG A 402 5.88 -29.52 -26.98
CA ARG A 402 5.27 -28.23 -26.61
C ARG A 402 5.29 -27.21 -27.74
N ALA A 403 6.39 -27.12 -28.48
CA ALA A 403 6.48 -26.23 -29.65
C ALA A 403 5.48 -26.61 -30.77
N ARG A 404 5.27 -27.92 -31.01
CA ARG A 404 4.25 -28.43 -31.95
C ARG A 404 2.82 -28.10 -31.47
N GLN A 405 2.51 -28.22 -30.19
CA GLN A 405 1.19 -27.90 -29.64
C GLN A 405 0.89 -26.38 -29.75
N VAL A 406 1.86 -25.52 -29.47
CA VAL A 406 1.70 -24.06 -29.62
C VAL A 406 1.46 -23.67 -31.08
N ARG A 407 2.20 -24.26 -32.05
CA ARG A 407 2.01 -24.02 -33.48
C ARG A 407 0.65 -24.55 -33.98
N ALA A 408 0.17 -25.67 -33.47
CA ALA A 408 -1.16 -26.20 -33.82
C ALA A 408 -2.29 -25.30 -33.30
N ARG A 409 -2.17 -24.74 -32.08
CA ARG A 409 -3.13 -23.76 -31.53
C ARG A 409 -3.13 -22.45 -32.32
N ALA A 410 -1.97 -21.98 -32.78
CA ALA A 410 -1.85 -20.77 -33.60
C ALA A 410 -2.50 -20.97 -35.00
N ARG A 411 -2.36 -22.14 -35.60
CA ARG A 411 -3.02 -22.48 -36.89
C ARG A 411 -4.55 -22.52 -36.73
N ARG A 412 -5.10 -23.11 -35.67
CA ARG A 412 -6.55 -23.13 -35.40
C ARG A 412 -7.14 -21.72 -35.19
N ARG A 413 -6.38 -20.80 -34.60
CA ARG A 413 -6.81 -19.38 -34.45
C ARG A 413 -6.80 -18.59 -35.76
N ARG A 414 -5.94 -18.96 -36.75
CA ARG A 414 -5.93 -18.33 -38.09
C ARG A 414 -7.10 -18.80 -38.96
N SER A 415 -7.52 -20.09 -38.86
CA SER A 415 -8.66 -20.61 -39.63
C SER A 415 -10.01 -20.09 -39.18
N ALA A 416 -10.13 -19.55 -37.94
CA ALA A 416 -11.35 -18.97 -37.42
C ALA A 416 -11.58 -17.49 -37.80
N ARG A 417 -10.70 -16.90 -38.60
CA ARG A 417 -10.78 -15.48 -39.03
C ARG A 417 -10.93 -15.30 -40.56
N LEU A 418 -11.56 -16.23 -41.26
CA LEU A 418 -11.94 -16.01 -42.67
C LEU A 418 -13.35 -15.44 -42.71
N PRO A 419 -13.56 -14.32 -43.42
CA PRO A 419 -14.89 -13.73 -43.55
C PRO A 419 -15.75 -14.58 -44.52
N HIS A 420 -17.04 -14.69 -44.21
CA HIS A 420 -18.02 -15.36 -45.04
C HIS A 420 -18.15 -14.67 -46.42
N PRO A 421 -18.36 -15.42 -47.50
CA PRO A 421 -18.57 -14.84 -48.86
C PRO A 421 -19.97 -14.24 -48.92
N VAL A 422 -20.03 -12.98 -49.43
CA VAL A 422 -21.26 -12.29 -49.80
C VAL A 422 -21.74 -12.82 -51.13
N GLY A 423 -23.01 -13.30 -51.19
CA GLY A 423 -23.66 -13.73 -52.42
C GLY A 423 -24.06 -12.55 -53.32
N PRO A 424 -24.25 -12.79 -54.63
CA PRO A 424 -24.45 -11.75 -55.61
C PRO A 424 -25.94 -11.41 -55.80
N GLY A 425 -26.26 -10.14 -55.95
CA GLY A 425 -27.56 -9.75 -56.48
C GLY A 425 -27.98 -8.32 -56.18
N GLY A 426 -27.99 -7.45 -57.17
CA GLY A 426 -28.77 -6.22 -57.17
C GLY A 426 -28.07 -4.99 -57.75
N ALA A 427 -28.35 -4.76 -59.05
CA ALA A 427 -27.84 -3.68 -59.88
C ALA A 427 -28.26 -2.25 -59.44
N PRO A 428 -27.66 -1.20 -60.04
CA PRO A 428 -27.57 0.14 -59.46
C PRO A 428 -28.76 1.04 -59.88
N ARG A 429 -29.14 1.94 -58.97
CA ARG A 429 -30.01 3.10 -59.34
C ARG A 429 -29.22 4.39 -59.19
N THR A 430 -28.97 5.00 -60.34
CA THR A 430 -28.50 6.35 -60.58
C THR A 430 -29.41 7.45 -60.06
N GLN A 431 -28.80 8.62 -59.88
CA GLN A 431 -29.30 10.02 -59.86
C GLN A 431 -29.44 10.60 -58.46
N ARG A 432 -28.97 11.80 -58.11
CA ARG A 432 -28.85 13.04 -58.96
C ARG A 432 -27.88 13.97 -58.21
N ARG A 433 -27.05 14.68 -58.94
CA ARG A 433 -26.26 15.86 -58.49
C ARG A 433 -27.21 17.05 -58.28
N GLU A 434 -26.94 17.86 -57.30
CA GLU A 434 -27.00 19.32 -57.33
C GLU A 434 -26.43 19.92 -56.03
N PRO A 435 -26.13 21.27 -55.99
CA PRO A 435 -24.73 21.70 -55.95
C PRO A 435 -24.34 22.44 -54.63
N ASP A 436 -23.08 22.58 -54.51
CA ASP A 436 -22.27 23.53 -53.77
C ASP A 436 -22.94 24.69 -53.05
N ARG A 437 -22.81 24.75 -51.71
CA ARG A 437 -22.75 25.99 -50.92
C ARG A 437 -21.70 25.87 -49.80
N GLY A 438 -20.82 26.81 -49.82
CA GLY A 438 -19.62 26.94 -49.04
C GLY A 438 -19.78 27.02 -47.50
N PRO A 439 -18.68 27.10 -46.75
CA PRO A 439 -18.60 26.80 -45.31
C PRO A 439 -19.06 28.00 -44.47
N SER A 440 -19.99 27.74 -43.56
CA SER A 440 -20.32 28.62 -42.42
C SER A 440 -19.84 28.00 -41.14
N GLY A 441 -19.05 28.76 -40.37
CA GLY A 441 -18.39 28.39 -39.15
C GLY A 441 -19.30 28.03 -37.95
N PRO A 442 -18.76 27.46 -36.92
CA PRO A 442 -19.57 26.96 -35.79
C PRO A 442 -20.06 28.08 -34.87
N ARG A 443 -21.37 28.07 -34.59
CA ARG A 443 -21.97 28.87 -33.52
C ARG A 443 -21.74 28.24 -32.15
N PRO A 444 -21.43 29.01 -31.09
CA PRO A 444 -21.33 28.49 -29.74
C PRO A 444 -22.71 28.17 -29.16
N SER A 445 -22.90 26.97 -28.65
CA SER A 445 -24.07 26.56 -27.90
C SER A 445 -24.00 27.07 -26.46
N SER A 446 -24.81 28.07 -26.16
CA SER A 446 -25.10 28.51 -24.79
C SER A 446 -26.09 27.51 -24.13
N ARG A 447 -25.63 26.72 -23.16
CA ARG A 447 -26.48 26.08 -22.15
C ARG A 447 -26.40 26.90 -20.87
N PRO A 448 -27.54 27.27 -20.23
CA PRO A 448 -27.53 27.95 -18.93
C PRO A 448 -27.18 26.96 -17.80
N PRO A 449 -26.57 27.41 -16.69
CA PRO A 449 -26.23 26.56 -15.57
C PRO A 449 -27.48 26.11 -14.82
N GLN A 450 -27.56 24.82 -14.51
CA GLN A 450 -28.63 24.27 -13.65
C GLN A 450 -28.48 24.82 -12.22
N ARG A 451 -29.52 25.44 -11.73
CA ARG A 451 -29.69 25.87 -10.35
C ARG A 451 -29.83 24.65 -9.43
N TYR A 452 -28.92 24.53 -8.47
CA TYR A 452 -29.02 23.59 -7.35
C TYR A 452 -30.01 24.17 -6.34
N ASN A 453 -31.19 23.54 -6.21
CA ASN A 453 -32.19 23.87 -5.17
C ASN A 453 -31.77 23.15 -3.87
N GLY A 454 -31.17 23.90 -2.94
CA GLY A 454 -31.05 23.51 -1.55
C GLY A 454 -32.32 23.93 -0.77
N PRO A 455 -32.68 23.26 0.32
CA PRO A 455 -33.92 23.55 1.06
C PRO A 455 -33.84 24.90 1.78
N SER A 456 -34.88 25.69 1.59
CA SER A 456 -35.10 26.99 2.21
C SER A 456 -35.39 26.85 3.70
N ALA A 457 -34.42 27.33 4.54
CA ALA A 457 -34.70 27.62 5.95
C ALA A 457 -35.36 29.01 6.04
N ARG A 458 -36.53 29.09 6.64
CA ARG A 458 -37.20 30.36 6.97
C ARG A 458 -36.42 31.08 8.08
N PRO A 459 -36.28 32.42 8.02
CA PRO A 459 -35.69 33.15 9.13
C PRO A 459 -36.71 33.31 10.26
N ASP A 460 -36.35 32.93 11.47
CA ASP A 460 -37.09 33.21 12.70
C ASP A 460 -37.05 34.70 13.02
N ARG A 461 -38.21 35.24 13.36
CA ARG A 461 -38.40 36.65 13.80
C ARG A 461 -37.74 36.84 15.16
N PRO A 462 -37.11 38.03 15.42
CA PRO A 462 -36.54 38.34 16.73
C PRO A 462 -37.68 38.61 17.75
N ARG A 463 -37.59 37.90 18.89
CA ARG A 463 -38.43 38.16 20.07
C ARG A 463 -37.99 39.49 20.70
N ARG A 464 -38.95 40.37 21.01
CA ARG A 464 -38.76 41.60 21.79
C ARG A 464 -38.25 41.30 23.19
N PRO A 465 -37.36 42.18 23.77
CA PRO A 465 -36.96 42.04 25.16
C PRO A 465 -38.10 42.46 26.09
N THR A 466 -38.36 41.64 27.11
CA THR A 466 -39.24 41.92 28.22
C THR A 466 -38.51 42.77 29.24
N ASP A 467 -39.12 43.89 29.59
CA ASP A 467 -38.72 44.88 30.63
C ASP A 467 -38.69 44.23 32.04
N PRO A 468 -37.64 44.43 32.84
CA PRO A 468 -37.59 43.97 34.22
C PRO A 468 -37.88 45.11 35.17
N ARG A 469 -39.20 45.42 35.44
CA ARG A 469 -39.62 46.22 36.58
C ARG A 469 -41.05 45.87 37.00
N ARG A 470 -41.13 45.14 38.16
CA ARG A 470 -42.10 45.18 39.24
C ARG A 470 -41.70 44.11 40.25
N GLN A 471 -41.11 44.56 41.31
CA GLN A 471 -41.53 45.02 42.66
C GLN A 471 -42.19 43.88 43.45
N GLU A 472 -41.44 43.45 44.44
CA GLU A 472 -41.57 43.79 45.86
C GLU A 472 -42.86 43.41 46.54
N GLY A 473 -42.72 42.66 47.68
CA GLY A 473 -43.53 42.76 48.84
C GLY A 473 -43.80 41.43 49.59
N PRO A 474 -43.81 41.47 50.90
CA PRO A 474 -43.10 40.53 51.78
C PRO A 474 -44.09 39.58 52.46
N ARG A 475 -43.56 38.39 52.87
CA ARG A 475 -43.71 37.79 54.20
C ARG A 475 -42.97 36.49 54.31
#